data_fe5516964e68deaad37d3d260cd4fa25
#
_entry.id   fe5516964e68deaad37d3d260cd4fa25
#
_cell.length_a   1.000
_cell.length_b   1.000
_cell.length_c   1.000
_cell.angle_alpha   90.00
_cell.angle_beta   90.00
_cell.angle_gamma   90.00
#
_symmetry.space_group_name_H-M   'P 1'
#
loop_
_entity.id
_entity.type
_entity.pdbx_description
1 polymer ?
#
loop_
_entity_poly.entity_id
_entity_poly.type
_entity_poly.pdbx_seq_one_letter_code
_entity_poly.pdbx_strand_id
1 'polypeptide(L)'
;MVRLLDRRSGDWGGVDRERLTSSVLEPHRTGRASTFQRFDWSVRALGPAEPLPQTDVLIVDLIGLFHPDALPHLDVSIWCDVDLDTAARRGMARDRALGRRHDALWRDVWIPNERDFEERYAPEDAASVRYLA
;
A
#
# COMPACT_ATOMS: atom_id res chain seq x y z
N MET A 1 4.78 12.39 -2.84
CA MET A 1 4.06 11.10 -2.80
C MET A 1 2.66 11.21 -2.18
N VAL A 2 2.47 11.81 -1.03
CA VAL A 2 1.16 11.92 -0.35
C VAL A 2 0.08 12.62 -1.18
N ARG A 3 0.41 13.66 -1.93
CA ARG A 3 -0.57 14.34 -2.80
C ARG A 3 -1.15 13.47 -3.93
N LEU A 4 -0.49 12.37 -4.27
CA LEU A 4 -0.93 11.48 -5.34
C LEU A 4 -1.99 10.47 -4.85
N LEU A 5 -1.98 10.13 -3.56
CA LEU A 5 -3.01 9.29 -2.95
C LEU A 5 -4.32 10.03 -2.69
N ASP A 6 -4.30 11.37 -2.70
CA ASP A 6 -5.50 12.21 -2.55
C ASP A 6 -6.23 12.43 -3.90
N ARG A 7 -5.87 11.70 -4.95
CA ARG A 7 -6.46 11.80 -6.27
C ARG A 7 -7.22 10.53 -6.65
N ARG A 8 -8.27 10.71 -7.45
CA ARG A 8 -8.95 9.60 -8.10
C ARG A 8 -7.97 8.85 -9.01
N SER A 9 -7.87 7.55 -8.79
CA SER A 9 -7.02 6.64 -9.56
C SER A 9 -7.52 5.21 -9.39
N GLY A 10 -7.96 4.58 -10.46
CA GLY A 10 -8.49 3.21 -10.43
C GLY A 10 -7.42 2.12 -10.22
N ASP A 11 -6.15 2.48 -10.13
CA ASP A 11 -5.02 1.57 -9.96
C ASP A 11 -4.08 1.98 -8.81
N TRP A 12 -4.48 2.95 -8.00
CA TRP A 12 -3.60 3.53 -6.99
C TRP A 12 -2.26 4.03 -7.59
N GLY A 13 -2.31 4.67 -8.75
CA GLY A 13 -1.14 5.15 -9.48
C GLY A 13 -0.25 6.16 -8.75
N GLY A 14 -0.69 6.66 -7.55
CA GLY A 14 0.15 7.46 -6.66
C GLY A 14 1.17 6.66 -5.87
N VAL A 15 1.05 5.35 -5.83
CA VAL A 15 2.01 4.45 -5.17
C VAL A 15 3.19 4.22 -6.10
N ASP A 16 4.39 4.49 -5.60
CA ASP A 16 5.64 4.28 -6.35
C ASP A 16 6.08 2.80 -6.29
N ARG A 17 5.34 1.96 -7.03
CA ARG A 17 5.60 0.51 -7.08
C ARG A 17 6.92 0.18 -7.74
N GLU A 18 7.32 0.94 -8.74
CA GLU A 18 8.61 0.73 -9.42
C GLU A 18 9.78 0.89 -8.44
N ARG A 19 9.76 1.94 -7.63
CA ARG A 19 10.79 2.15 -6.62
C ARG A 19 10.72 1.10 -5.51
N LEU A 20 9.53 0.71 -5.05
CA LEU A 20 9.36 -0.38 -4.10
C LEU A 20 10.01 -1.67 -4.64
N THR A 21 9.72 -2.04 -5.86
CA THR A 21 10.23 -3.25 -6.49
C THR A 21 11.74 -3.19 -6.65
N SER A 22 12.27 -2.14 -7.27
CA SER A 22 13.70 -2.04 -7.62
C SER A 22 14.61 -1.79 -6.42
N SER A 23 14.13 -1.07 -5.40
CA SER A 23 14.96 -0.69 -4.24
C SER A 23 14.74 -1.55 -3.01
N VAL A 24 13.62 -2.27 -2.92
CA VAL A 24 13.25 -3.03 -1.72
C VAL A 24 13.02 -4.51 -2.03
N LEU A 25 12.02 -4.84 -2.87
CA LEU A 25 11.59 -6.23 -3.04
C LEU A 25 12.67 -7.09 -3.73
N GLU A 26 13.15 -6.67 -4.88
CA GLU A 26 14.20 -7.41 -5.61
C GLU A 26 15.52 -7.49 -4.85
N PRO A 27 16.06 -6.39 -4.28
CA PRO A 27 17.27 -6.48 -3.48
C PRO A 27 17.14 -7.40 -2.27
N HIS A 28 16.02 -7.33 -1.52
CA HIS A 28 15.79 -8.22 -0.40
C HIS A 28 15.76 -9.69 -0.84
N ARG A 29 15.01 -10.01 -1.89
CA ARG A 29 14.85 -11.37 -2.41
C ARG A 29 16.17 -11.98 -2.91
N THR A 30 17.04 -11.16 -3.48
CA THR A 30 18.33 -11.59 -4.05
C THR A 30 19.51 -11.44 -3.09
N GLY A 31 19.29 -10.97 -1.86
CA GLY A 31 20.36 -10.69 -0.89
C GLY A 31 21.30 -9.55 -1.32
N ARG A 32 20.86 -8.69 -2.23
CA ARG A 32 21.64 -7.56 -2.74
C ARG A 32 21.54 -6.35 -1.82
N ALA A 33 22.66 -5.70 -1.56
CA ALA A 33 22.65 -4.43 -0.82
C ALA A 33 21.85 -3.37 -1.56
N SER A 34 21.02 -2.63 -0.84
CA SER A 34 20.22 -1.53 -1.36
C SER A 34 19.94 -0.50 -0.27
N THR A 35 19.33 0.60 -0.65
CA THR A 35 18.87 1.64 0.26
C THR A 35 17.41 1.98 0.01
N PHE A 36 16.74 2.47 1.05
CA PHE A 36 15.39 3.00 0.95
C PHE A 36 15.30 4.35 1.68
N GLN A 37 14.22 5.07 1.48
CA GLN A 37 13.97 6.35 2.14
C GLN A 37 12.61 6.31 2.81
N ARG A 38 12.58 6.62 4.11
CA ARG A 38 11.33 6.80 4.85
C ARG A 38 10.70 8.13 4.46
N PHE A 39 9.39 8.15 4.40
CA PHE A 39 8.67 9.40 4.23
C PHE A 39 8.48 10.07 5.58
N ASP A 40 9.00 11.28 5.71
CA ASP A 40 8.81 12.11 6.91
C ASP A 40 7.52 12.93 6.78
N TRP A 41 6.54 12.55 7.55
CA TRP A 41 5.21 13.19 7.55
C TRP A 41 5.22 14.63 8.10
N SER A 42 6.19 14.96 8.95
CA SER A 42 6.29 16.30 9.57
C SER A 42 6.71 17.36 8.56
N VAL A 43 7.63 17.02 7.67
CA VAL A 43 8.13 17.89 6.60
C VAL A 43 7.56 17.56 5.23
N ARG A 44 6.78 16.46 5.12
CA ARG A 44 6.17 15.95 3.89
C ARG A 44 7.18 15.71 2.75
N ALA A 45 8.30 15.10 3.10
CA ALA A 45 9.39 14.80 2.17
C ALA A 45 10.00 13.43 2.46
N LEU A 46 10.76 12.91 1.52
CA LEU A 46 11.59 11.73 1.75
C LEU A 46 12.77 12.12 2.64
N GLY A 47 13.03 11.30 3.65
CA GLY A 47 14.19 11.40 4.51
C GLY A 47 15.48 10.96 3.81
N PRO A 48 16.59 10.89 4.55
CA PRO A 48 17.85 10.39 4.02
C PRO A 48 17.75 8.92 3.58
N ALA A 49 18.63 8.51 2.68
CA ALA A 49 18.76 7.11 2.30
C ALA A 49 19.28 6.28 3.49
N GLU A 50 18.60 5.20 3.80
CA GLU A 50 18.95 4.24 4.85
C GLU A 50 19.26 2.88 4.22
N PRO A 51 20.21 2.09 4.75
CA PRO A 51 20.46 0.74 4.28
C PRO A 51 19.21 -0.14 4.42
N LEU A 52 18.90 -0.94 3.40
CA LEU A 52 17.86 -1.95 3.50
C LEU A 52 18.36 -3.07 4.44
N PRO A 53 17.64 -3.36 5.54
CA PRO A 53 18.02 -4.44 6.45
C PRO A 53 18.00 -5.79 5.73
N GLN A 54 19.02 -6.61 5.95
CA GLN A 54 19.04 -8.00 5.50
C GLN A 54 18.34 -8.86 6.57
N THR A 55 17.17 -9.36 6.22
CA THR A 55 16.32 -10.18 7.11
C THR A 55 15.81 -11.38 6.34
N ASP A 56 15.48 -12.45 7.05
CA ASP A 56 14.93 -13.67 6.44
C ASP A 56 13.52 -13.43 5.89
N VAL A 57 12.77 -12.52 6.51
CA VAL A 57 11.40 -12.18 6.12
C VAL A 57 11.24 -10.66 6.04
N LEU A 58 10.66 -10.20 4.94
CA LEU A 58 10.24 -8.83 4.75
C LEU A 58 8.70 -8.79 4.61
N ILE A 59 8.05 -8.03 5.48
CA ILE A 59 6.60 -7.80 5.39
C ILE A 59 6.37 -6.41 4.80
N VAL A 60 5.55 -6.36 3.77
CA VAL A 60 5.14 -5.10 3.12
C VAL A 60 3.64 -4.92 3.28
N ASP A 61 3.24 -3.83 3.93
CA ASP A 61 1.87 -3.39 4.04
C ASP A 61 1.70 -2.09 3.25
N LEU A 62 0.99 -2.17 2.14
CA LEU A 62 0.85 -1.05 1.22
C LEU A 62 -0.46 -1.14 0.44
N ILE A 63 -1.18 -0.02 0.36
CA ILE A 63 -2.35 0.10 -0.52
C ILE A 63 -1.93 -0.07 -1.99
N GLY A 64 -2.74 -0.76 -2.78
CA GLY A 64 -2.44 -1.01 -4.19
C GLY A 64 -1.31 -2.01 -4.44
N LEU A 65 -0.89 -2.79 -3.43
CA LEU A 65 0.19 -3.77 -3.55
C LEU A 65 -0.17 -4.95 -4.48
N PHE A 66 -1.45 -5.29 -4.59
CA PHE A 66 -1.94 -6.37 -5.47
C PHE A 66 -2.00 -5.98 -6.96
N HIS A 67 -1.27 -4.95 -7.34
CA HIS A 67 -1.10 -4.56 -8.74
C HIS A 67 -0.12 -5.50 -9.46
N PRO A 68 -0.30 -5.77 -10.77
CA PRO A 68 0.61 -6.61 -11.55
C PRO A 68 2.09 -6.21 -11.52
N ASP A 69 2.39 -4.94 -11.26
CA ASP A 69 3.77 -4.46 -11.16
C ASP A 69 4.48 -4.92 -9.87
N ALA A 70 3.75 -5.28 -8.83
CA ALA A 70 4.32 -5.65 -7.53
C ALA A 70 4.13 -7.14 -7.20
N LEU A 71 2.98 -7.71 -7.53
CA LEU A 71 2.64 -9.11 -7.20
C LEU A 71 3.71 -10.14 -7.58
N PRO A 72 4.33 -10.09 -8.78
CA PRO A 72 5.34 -11.07 -9.18
C PRO A 72 6.61 -11.06 -8.31
N HIS A 73 6.81 -10.02 -7.51
CA HIS A 73 7.97 -9.85 -6.63
C HIS A 73 7.70 -10.27 -5.19
N LEU A 74 6.50 -10.76 -4.89
CA LEU A 74 6.10 -11.27 -3.58
C LEU A 74 6.13 -12.79 -3.59
N ASP A 75 6.74 -13.41 -2.58
CA ASP A 75 6.73 -14.87 -2.42
C ASP A 75 5.38 -15.36 -1.87
N VAL A 76 4.77 -14.55 -0.98
CA VAL A 76 3.45 -14.80 -0.40
C VAL A 76 2.69 -13.48 -0.35
N SER A 77 1.43 -13.52 -0.72
CA SER A 77 0.52 -12.40 -0.62
C SER A 77 -0.69 -12.77 0.23
N ILE A 78 -1.08 -11.88 1.14
CA ILE A 78 -2.19 -12.09 2.06
C ILE A 78 -3.24 -11.01 1.81
N TRP A 79 -4.45 -11.42 1.49
CA TRP A 79 -5.61 -10.54 1.41
C TRP A 79 -6.38 -10.59 2.71
N CYS A 80 -6.56 -9.43 3.36
CA CYS A 80 -7.42 -9.28 4.52
C CYS A 80 -8.86 -9.10 4.03
N ASP A 81 -9.64 -10.17 4.09
CA ASP A 81 -10.99 -10.22 3.56
C ASP A 81 -11.97 -9.54 4.53
N VAL A 82 -12.21 -8.28 4.28
CA VAL A 82 -13.19 -7.43 4.95
C VAL A 82 -13.92 -6.62 3.90
N ASP A 83 -15.25 -6.55 3.98
CA ASP A 83 -16.02 -5.75 3.04
C ASP A 83 -15.62 -4.26 3.09
N LEU A 84 -15.64 -3.60 1.93
CA LEU A 84 -15.16 -2.23 1.78
C LEU A 84 -15.91 -1.24 2.68
N ASP A 85 -17.20 -1.42 2.91
CA ASP A 85 -17.98 -0.54 3.78
C ASP A 85 -17.56 -0.66 5.25
N THR A 86 -17.27 -1.88 5.71
CA THR A 86 -16.73 -2.12 7.05
C THR A 86 -15.32 -1.58 7.19
N ALA A 87 -14.44 -1.82 6.21
CA ALA A 87 -13.08 -1.26 6.18
C ALA A 87 -13.09 0.27 6.22
N ALA A 88 -13.94 0.89 5.40
CA ALA A 88 -14.11 2.35 5.37
C ALA A 88 -14.62 2.91 6.70
N ARG A 89 -15.64 2.29 7.31
CA ARG A 89 -16.13 2.71 8.63
C ARG A 89 -15.06 2.65 9.70
N ARG A 90 -14.28 1.55 9.75
CA ARG A 90 -13.16 1.40 10.69
C ARG A 90 -12.07 2.46 10.45
N GLY A 91 -11.70 2.70 9.19
CA GLY A 91 -10.72 3.71 8.80
C GLY A 91 -11.13 5.13 9.16
N MET A 92 -12.37 5.51 8.84
CA MET A 92 -12.92 6.82 9.20
C MET A 92 -13.00 7.02 10.71
N ALA A 93 -13.43 5.99 11.46
CA ALA A 93 -13.50 6.05 12.93
C ALA A 93 -12.09 6.25 13.53
N ARG A 94 -11.10 5.50 13.05
CA ARG A 94 -9.69 5.65 13.45
C ARG A 94 -9.17 7.06 13.17
N ASP A 95 -9.42 7.58 11.96
CA ASP A 95 -8.94 8.91 11.57
C ASP A 95 -9.56 10.00 12.43
N ARG A 96 -10.85 9.92 12.73
CA ARG A 96 -11.52 10.85 13.65
C ARG A 96 -10.95 10.78 15.06
N ALA A 97 -10.69 9.57 15.58
CA ALA A 97 -10.07 9.38 16.89
C ALA A 97 -8.65 10.00 16.97
N LEU A 98 -7.95 10.04 15.84
CA LEU A 98 -6.63 10.68 15.70
C LEU A 98 -6.71 12.19 15.36
N GLY A 99 -7.90 12.79 15.37
CA GLY A 99 -8.12 14.18 15.02
C GLY A 99 -7.93 14.51 13.53
N ARG A 100 -7.92 13.51 12.66
CA ARG A 100 -7.78 13.69 11.21
C ARG A 100 -9.14 13.94 10.57
N ARG A 101 -9.23 14.92 9.68
CA ARG A 101 -10.46 15.28 8.96
C ARG A 101 -10.43 14.74 7.53
N HIS A 102 -10.45 13.41 7.38
CA HIS A 102 -10.36 12.75 6.08
C HIS A 102 -11.71 12.24 5.55
N ASP A 103 -12.83 12.59 6.15
CA ASP A 103 -14.15 12.05 5.77
C ASP A 103 -14.48 12.29 4.28
N ALA A 104 -14.15 13.48 3.75
CA ALA A 104 -14.32 13.78 2.34
C ALA A 104 -13.38 12.94 1.44
N LEU A 105 -12.10 12.78 1.84
CA LEU A 105 -11.14 11.95 1.12
C LEU A 105 -11.59 10.47 1.09
N TRP A 106 -12.08 9.95 2.22
CA TRP A 106 -12.64 8.60 2.26
C TRP A 106 -13.77 8.44 1.27
N ARG A 107 -14.78 9.32 1.33
CA ARG A 107 -15.99 9.21 0.51
C ARG A 107 -15.73 9.46 -0.97
N ASP A 108 -14.95 10.49 -1.29
CA ASP A 108 -14.88 11.03 -2.65
C ASP A 108 -13.65 10.50 -3.44
N VAL A 109 -12.67 9.93 -2.74
CA VAL A 109 -11.41 9.45 -3.35
C VAL A 109 -11.09 8.00 -2.98
N TRP A 110 -10.88 7.70 -1.69
CA TRP A 110 -10.29 6.41 -1.31
C TRP A 110 -11.24 5.23 -1.49
N ILE A 111 -12.50 5.33 -1.05
CA ILE A 111 -13.50 4.28 -1.29
C ILE A 111 -13.72 4.04 -2.79
N PRO A 112 -13.92 5.08 -3.63
CA PRO A 112 -14.00 4.88 -5.08
C PRO A 112 -12.73 4.28 -5.70
N ASN A 113 -11.54 4.69 -5.27
CA ASN A 113 -10.29 4.12 -5.78
C ASN A 113 -10.16 2.64 -5.42
N GLU A 114 -10.49 2.26 -4.18
CA GLU A 114 -10.43 0.87 -3.73
C GLU A 114 -11.42 -0.01 -4.49
N ARG A 115 -12.64 0.47 -4.69
CA ARG A 115 -13.65 -0.25 -5.49
C ARG A 115 -13.18 -0.49 -6.93
N ASP A 116 -12.64 0.54 -7.58
CA ASP A 116 -12.12 0.43 -8.94
C ASP A 116 -10.92 -0.53 -9.00
N PHE A 117 -10.07 -0.52 -7.95
CA PHE A 117 -8.92 -1.42 -7.85
C PHE A 117 -9.35 -2.88 -7.66
N GLU A 118 -10.30 -3.14 -6.76
CA GLU A 118 -10.87 -4.48 -6.54
C GLU A 118 -11.53 -5.02 -7.81
N GLU A 119 -12.33 -4.19 -8.50
CA GLU A 119 -12.98 -4.57 -9.75
C GLU A 119 -11.97 -4.89 -10.86
N ARG A 120 -10.88 -4.13 -10.92
CA ARG A 120 -9.90 -4.24 -12.00
C ARG A 120 -8.91 -5.37 -11.81
N TYR A 121 -8.48 -5.61 -10.58
CA TYR A 121 -7.37 -6.52 -10.29
C TYR A 121 -7.75 -7.76 -9.47
N ALA A 122 -8.98 -7.84 -8.96
CA ALA A 122 -9.48 -8.96 -8.17
C ALA A 122 -8.45 -9.45 -7.13
N PRO A 123 -7.99 -8.59 -6.20
CA PRO A 123 -6.88 -8.90 -5.29
C PRO A 123 -7.16 -10.13 -4.42
N GLU A 124 -8.41 -10.37 -4.06
CA GLU A 124 -8.81 -11.56 -3.31
C GLU A 124 -8.54 -12.87 -4.06
N ASP A 125 -8.72 -12.88 -5.38
CA ASP A 125 -8.47 -14.04 -6.22
C ASP A 125 -6.97 -14.20 -6.52
N ALA A 126 -6.22 -13.11 -6.54
CA ALA A 126 -4.78 -13.09 -6.78
C ALA A 126 -3.96 -13.44 -5.53
N ALA A 127 -4.56 -13.40 -4.33
CA ALA A 127 -3.87 -13.65 -3.08
C ALA A 127 -3.48 -15.11 -2.88
N SER A 128 -2.28 -15.35 -2.33
CA SER A 128 -1.86 -16.69 -1.89
C SER A 128 -2.67 -17.17 -0.69
N VAL A 129 -3.05 -16.26 0.18
CA VAL A 129 -3.80 -16.53 1.40
C VAL A 129 -4.91 -15.48 1.57
N ARG A 130 -6.11 -15.94 1.94
CA ARG A 130 -7.20 -15.06 2.37
C ARG A 130 -7.34 -15.16 3.90
N TYR A 131 -7.31 -14.04 4.57
CA TYR A 131 -7.51 -13.93 6.00
C TYR A 131 -8.83 -13.23 6.28
N LEU A 132 -9.74 -13.91 6.95
CA LEU A 132 -11.03 -13.34 7.36
C LEU A 132 -10.83 -12.40 8.54
N ALA A 133 -11.07 -11.11 8.36
CA ALA A 133 -10.78 -10.04 9.33
C ALA A 133 -12.06 -9.43 9.97
#